data_d0c3de395e8c66a3246fcb22a0abad39
#
_entry.id   d0c3de395e8c66a3246fcb22a0abad39
#
_cell.length_a   1.000
_cell.length_b   1.000
_cell.length_c   1.000
_cell.angle_alpha   90.00
_cell.angle_beta   90.00
_cell.angle_gamma   90.00
#
_symmetry.space_group_name_H-M   'P 1'
#
loop_
_entity.id
_entity.type
_entity.pdbx_description
1 polymer ?
#
loop_
_entity_poly.entity_id
_entity_poly.type
_entity_poly.pdbx_seq_one_letter_code
_entity_poly.pdbx_strand_id
1 'polypeptide(L)'
;VHTRLHDLVFPEQSNHHGTLFGGAALAMLDKLAFILASRQMRRTLVTASVSQLDFLAPVRSGDLAEASGTVVRRGRRSIEIEAELVGEDLATGRHQRCLAGRFVMVAQGEAPLGPVAGDCPPAAGQVRVAELVLPGQTNHRGIVHGAAALAWLSKAALVAASRDTRRTLVMASSDRLDFVAPARSGDIVEITAQVVRRGRRSVRVETTMAAESPLSGERRLCTRAGFVFVAIDADGRPVPLGDCQAAPIPHMPEPPAGGSHP
;
A
#
# COMPACT_ATOMS: atom_id res chain seq x y z
N VAL A 1 9.31 -4.25 -10.45
CA VAL A 1 7.99 -4.59 -9.86
C VAL A 1 7.59 -3.46 -8.94
N HIS A 2 6.52 -2.76 -9.27
CA HIS A 2 6.03 -1.64 -8.48
C HIS A 2 5.04 -2.17 -7.43
N THR A 3 5.49 -2.22 -6.19
CA THR A 3 4.63 -2.55 -5.05
C THR A 3 4.65 -1.37 -4.10
N ARG A 4 3.47 -0.94 -3.66
CA ARG A 4 3.31 0.07 -2.63
C ARG A 4 2.43 -0.47 -1.51
N LEU A 5 2.81 -0.17 -0.30
CA LEU A 5 1.96 -0.34 0.88
C LEU A 5 1.48 1.04 1.32
N HIS A 6 0.21 1.14 1.66
CA HIS A 6 -0.34 2.34 2.26
C HIS A 6 -0.94 1.99 3.60
N ASP A 7 -0.68 2.81 4.60
CA ASP A 7 -1.35 2.73 5.89
C ASP A 7 -1.70 4.13 6.40
N LEU A 8 -2.92 4.29 6.92
CA LEU A 8 -3.28 5.49 7.67
C LEU A 8 -2.71 5.36 9.07
N VAL A 9 -2.01 6.37 9.54
CA VAL A 9 -1.41 6.36 10.87
C VAL A 9 -2.48 6.64 11.92
N PHE A 10 -2.94 5.57 12.57
CA PHE A 10 -3.89 5.68 13.67
C PHE A 10 -3.18 5.88 15.02
N PRO A 11 -3.89 6.40 16.04
CA PRO A 11 -3.32 6.63 17.36
C PRO A 11 -2.68 5.40 17.99
N GLU A 12 -3.21 4.19 17.77
CA GLU A 12 -2.65 2.93 18.30
C GLU A 12 -1.31 2.53 17.66
N GLN A 13 -0.97 3.08 16.49
CA GLN A 13 0.32 2.90 15.82
C GLN A 13 1.30 4.02 16.16
N SER A 14 0.85 5.01 16.94
CA SER A 14 1.61 6.21 17.26
C SER A 14 2.34 6.08 18.60
N ASN A 15 3.45 6.78 18.71
CA ASN A 15 4.13 7.00 19.98
C ASN A 15 3.45 8.15 20.77
N HIS A 16 3.95 8.44 21.96
CA HIS A 16 3.43 9.50 22.84
C HIS A 16 3.59 10.93 22.30
N HIS A 17 4.31 11.10 21.17
CA HIS A 17 4.41 12.37 20.45
C HIS A 17 3.37 12.51 19.31
N GLY A 18 2.46 11.54 19.16
CA GLY A 18 1.45 11.55 18.10
C GLY A 18 2.02 11.29 16.70
N THR A 19 3.17 10.60 16.62
CA THR A 19 3.79 10.21 15.35
C THR A 19 3.95 8.71 15.25
N LEU A 20 3.95 8.17 14.05
CA LEU A 20 4.11 6.74 13.77
C LEU A 20 5.33 6.19 14.55
N PHE A 21 5.10 5.13 15.32
CA PHE A 21 6.16 4.45 16.05
C PHE A 21 7.20 3.86 15.07
N GLY A 22 8.48 4.11 15.33
CA GLY A 22 9.57 3.68 14.42
C GLY A 22 9.59 2.18 14.14
N GLY A 23 9.23 1.34 15.14
CA GLY A 23 9.08 -0.10 14.93
C GLY A 23 7.94 -0.48 13.97
N ALA A 24 6.83 0.25 14.00
CA ALA A 24 5.73 0.06 13.07
C ALA A 24 6.12 0.48 11.63
N ALA A 25 6.87 1.59 11.50
CA ALA A 25 7.43 2.02 10.23
C ALA A 25 8.39 0.98 9.63
N LEU A 26 9.29 0.42 10.44
CA LEU A 26 10.22 -0.64 10.02
C LEU A 26 9.47 -1.92 9.61
N ALA A 27 8.46 -2.32 10.37
CA ALA A 27 7.63 -3.49 10.03
C ALA A 27 6.91 -3.30 8.69
N MET A 28 6.50 -2.07 8.36
CA MET A 28 5.90 -1.76 7.07
C MET A 28 6.91 -1.90 5.92
N LEU A 29 8.15 -1.42 6.10
CA LEU A 29 9.21 -1.58 5.10
C LEU A 29 9.65 -3.04 4.94
N ASP A 30 9.76 -3.81 6.04
CA ASP A 30 10.08 -5.24 5.99
C ASP A 30 9.00 -6.04 5.23
N LYS A 31 7.72 -5.77 5.51
CA LYS A 31 6.59 -6.35 4.77
C LYS A 31 6.65 -6.03 3.28
N LEU A 32 6.94 -4.77 2.92
CA LEU A 32 7.15 -4.36 1.52
C LEU A 32 8.29 -5.15 0.87
N ALA A 33 9.44 -5.21 1.53
CA ALA A 33 10.63 -5.94 1.04
C ALA A 33 10.31 -7.42 0.83
N PHE A 34 9.58 -8.05 1.76
CA PHE A 34 9.13 -9.43 1.64
C PHE A 34 8.22 -9.62 0.41
N ILE A 35 7.24 -8.74 0.18
CA ILE A 35 6.33 -8.82 -0.96
C ILE A 35 7.10 -8.68 -2.28
N LEU A 36 7.98 -7.67 -2.39
CA LEU A 36 8.82 -7.47 -3.57
C LEU A 36 9.72 -8.69 -3.84
N ALA A 37 10.41 -9.17 -2.81
CA ALA A 37 11.29 -10.32 -2.91
C ALA A 37 10.53 -11.59 -3.32
N SER A 38 9.35 -11.84 -2.72
CA SER A 38 8.51 -13.01 -3.02
C SER A 38 8.05 -13.00 -4.47
N ARG A 39 7.63 -11.85 -4.99
CA ARG A 39 7.23 -11.68 -6.40
C ARG A 39 8.37 -11.91 -7.37
N GLN A 40 9.60 -11.54 -6.98
CA GLN A 40 10.79 -11.68 -7.80
C GLN A 40 11.46 -13.05 -7.74
N MET A 41 11.40 -13.70 -6.59
CA MET A 41 12.13 -14.95 -6.35
C MET A 41 11.22 -16.19 -6.43
N ARG A 42 9.93 -16.07 -6.14
CA ARG A 42 8.95 -17.19 -6.06
C ARG A 42 9.44 -18.32 -5.16
N ARG A 43 9.99 -17.95 -4.00
CA ARG A 43 10.56 -18.86 -3.00
C ARG A 43 10.11 -18.48 -1.61
N THR A 44 10.23 -19.39 -0.67
CA THR A 44 10.16 -19.04 0.75
C THR A 44 11.35 -18.15 1.10
N LEU A 45 11.11 -17.01 1.71
CA LEU A 45 12.10 -15.99 2.00
C LEU A 45 12.11 -15.63 3.48
N VAL A 46 13.28 -15.25 3.96
CA VAL A 46 13.47 -14.65 5.28
C VAL A 46 14.30 -13.40 5.16
N THR A 47 14.05 -12.42 6.01
CA THR A 47 14.89 -11.23 6.15
C THR A 47 16.20 -11.65 6.82
N ALA A 48 17.31 -11.47 6.11
CA ALA A 48 18.64 -11.82 6.59
C ALA A 48 19.36 -10.63 7.24
N SER A 49 19.17 -9.42 6.70
CA SER A 49 19.72 -8.20 7.28
C SER A 49 18.93 -6.97 6.90
N VAL A 50 18.99 -5.96 7.77
CA VAL A 50 18.47 -4.61 7.52
C VAL A 50 19.60 -3.64 7.84
N SER A 51 19.86 -2.70 6.95
CA SER A 51 20.98 -1.74 7.09
C SER A 51 20.62 -0.39 6.47
N GLN A 52 21.48 0.60 6.67
CA GLN A 52 21.31 1.96 6.13
C GLN A 52 19.94 2.55 6.48
N LEU A 53 19.57 2.41 7.76
CA LEU A 53 18.30 2.92 8.29
C LEU A 53 18.46 4.40 8.64
N ASP A 54 17.79 5.25 7.88
CA ASP A 54 17.79 6.70 8.08
C ASP A 54 16.37 7.17 8.41
N PHE A 55 16.14 7.51 9.68
CA PHE A 55 14.92 8.17 10.14
C PHE A 55 15.06 9.68 9.87
N LEU A 56 14.38 10.18 8.84
CA LEU A 56 14.55 11.53 8.32
C LEU A 56 13.52 12.51 8.89
N ALA A 57 12.28 12.06 9.04
CA ALA A 57 11.18 12.87 9.53
C ALA A 57 10.04 12.02 10.11
N PRO A 58 9.22 12.56 11.03
CA PRO A 58 8.08 11.86 11.56
C PRO A 58 6.90 11.82 10.56
N VAL A 59 6.11 10.74 10.59
CA VAL A 59 4.76 10.68 10.00
C VAL A 59 3.77 10.94 11.13
N ARG A 60 2.86 11.87 10.98
CA ARG A 60 1.90 12.25 12.03
C ARG A 60 0.71 11.30 12.05
N SER A 61 0.07 11.19 13.22
CA SER A 61 -1.24 10.56 13.31
C SER A 61 -2.24 11.30 12.42
N GLY A 62 -3.00 10.55 11.60
CA GLY A 62 -3.90 11.08 10.59
C GLY A 62 -3.29 11.21 9.18
N ASP A 63 -1.95 11.22 9.05
CA ASP A 63 -1.28 11.18 7.75
C ASP A 63 -1.33 9.77 7.14
N LEU A 64 -1.13 9.73 5.83
CA LEU A 64 -0.91 8.48 5.11
C LEU A 64 0.59 8.15 5.14
N ALA A 65 0.94 6.93 5.53
CA ALA A 65 2.26 6.35 5.35
C ALA A 65 2.27 5.50 4.07
N GLU A 66 3.07 5.92 3.08
CA GLU A 66 3.28 5.16 1.84
C GLU A 66 4.68 4.56 1.84
N ALA A 67 4.78 3.23 1.80
CA ALA A 67 6.04 2.54 1.61
C ALA A 67 6.20 2.13 0.14
N SER A 68 7.36 2.37 -0.40
CA SER A 68 7.78 1.96 -1.75
C SER A 68 9.18 1.38 -1.73
N GLY A 69 9.54 0.60 -2.75
CA GLY A 69 10.86 -0.01 -2.80
C GLY A 69 11.30 -0.43 -4.19
N THR A 70 12.60 -0.58 -4.34
CA THR A 70 13.26 -0.99 -5.58
C THR A 70 14.23 -2.12 -5.31
N VAL A 71 14.23 -3.13 -6.18
CA VAL A 71 15.24 -4.18 -6.18
C VAL A 71 16.53 -3.63 -6.75
N VAL A 72 17.56 -3.54 -5.92
CA VAL A 72 18.90 -3.02 -6.34
C VAL A 72 19.87 -4.13 -6.75
N ARG A 73 19.67 -5.33 -6.19
CA ARG A 73 20.51 -6.48 -6.54
C ARG A 73 19.73 -7.78 -6.41
N ARG A 74 19.91 -8.67 -7.38
CA ARG A 74 19.35 -10.02 -7.34
C ARG A 74 20.46 -11.03 -7.56
N GLY A 75 20.70 -11.87 -6.57
CA GLY A 75 21.58 -13.03 -6.65
C GLY A 75 20.78 -14.34 -6.85
N ARG A 76 21.49 -15.46 -6.83
CA ARG A 76 20.88 -16.79 -6.98
C ARG A 76 19.98 -17.18 -5.80
N ARG A 77 20.33 -16.77 -4.59
CA ARG A 77 19.61 -17.08 -3.34
C ARG A 77 19.29 -15.86 -2.48
N SER A 78 19.64 -14.66 -2.94
CA SER A 78 19.40 -13.43 -2.19
C SER A 78 18.90 -12.33 -3.10
N ILE A 79 18.16 -11.40 -2.51
CA ILE A 79 17.67 -10.20 -3.17
C ILE A 79 17.82 -9.03 -2.20
N GLU A 80 18.32 -7.92 -2.72
CA GLU A 80 18.55 -6.69 -1.98
C GLU A 80 17.58 -5.62 -2.45
N ILE A 81 16.92 -4.97 -1.51
CA ILE A 81 15.84 -4.03 -1.75
C ILE A 81 16.13 -2.75 -0.99
N GLU A 82 16.16 -1.64 -1.69
CA GLU A 82 16.04 -0.33 -1.08
C GLU A 82 14.57 0.00 -0.93
N ALA A 83 14.18 0.38 0.30
CA ALA A 83 12.82 0.71 0.64
C ALA A 83 12.77 2.07 1.34
N GLU A 84 11.71 2.82 1.10
CA GLU A 84 11.46 4.10 1.72
C GLU A 84 10.02 4.25 2.16
N LEU A 85 9.83 5.07 3.19
CA LEU A 85 8.53 5.49 3.71
C LEU A 85 8.38 6.98 3.49
N VAL A 86 7.28 7.36 2.88
CA VAL A 86 6.88 8.76 2.67
C VAL A 86 5.60 9.01 3.44
N GLY A 87 5.56 10.07 4.23
CA GLY A 87 4.34 10.58 4.83
C GLY A 87 3.62 11.51 3.86
N GLU A 88 2.31 11.38 3.72
CA GLU A 88 1.46 12.29 2.96
C GLU A 88 0.38 12.88 3.86
N ASP A 89 0.35 14.20 3.97
CA ASP A 89 -0.79 14.94 4.50
C ASP A 89 -1.92 14.91 3.46
N LEU A 90 -2.97 14.16 3.73
CA LEU A 90 -4.07 13.96 2.78
C LEU A 90 -4.89 15.23 2.51
N ALA A 91 -4.87 16.22 3.41
CA ALA A 91 -5.58 17.48 3.23
C ALA A 91 -4.84 18.44 2.30
N THR A 92 -3.51 18.54 2.47
CA THR A 92 -2.67 19.46 1.70
C THR A 92 -1.99 18.80 0.50
N GLY A 93 -1.86 17.48 0.52
CA GLY A 93 -1.10 16.72 -0.46
C GLY A 93 0.42 16.87 -0.31
N ARG A 94 0.89 17.41 0.81
CA ARG A 94 2.33 17.53 1.07
C ARG A 94 2.93 16.18 1.38
N HIS A 95 4.00 15.84 0.67
CA HIS A 95 4.77 14.63 0.87
C HIS A 95 6.07 14.92 1.62
N GLN A 96 6.49 14.00 2.49
CA GLN A 96 7.75 14.09 3.19
C GLN A 96 8.38 12.70 3.30
N ARG A 97 9.63 12.55 2.89
CA ARG A 97 10.39 11.32 3.08
C ARG A 97 10.70 11.16 4.56
N CYS A 98 10.31 10.04 5.14
CA CYS A 98 10.35 9.84 6.59
C CYS A 98 11.35 8.78 7.05
N LEU A 99 11.49 7.69 6.28
CA LEU A 99 12.39 6.59 6.60
C LEU A 99 12.93 6.00 5.29
N ALA A 100 14.18 5.59 5.31
CA ALA A 100 14.77 4.78 4.25
C ALA A 100 15.56 3.64 4.88
N GLY A 101 15.72 2.54 4.12
CA GLY A 101 16.48 1.39 4.58
C GLY A 101 16.79 0.42 3.45
N ARG A 102 17.76 -0.45 3.72
CA ARG A 102 18.17 -1.52 2.81
C ARG A 102 17.93 -2.87 3.45
N PHE A 103 17.19 -3.72 2.76
CA PHE A 103 16.76 -5.03 3.21
C PHE A 103 17.38 -6.11 2.34
N VAL A 104 17.98 -7.12 2.96
CA VAL A 104 18.47 -8.31 2.27
C VAL A 104 17.60 -9.49 2.64
N MET A 105 16.92 -10.05 1.65
CA MET A 105 16.10 -11.24 1.81
C MET A 105 16.84 -12.44 1.23
N VAL A 106 16.76 -13.59 1.90
CA VAL A 106 17.43 -14.84 1.49
C VAL A 106 16.40 -15.94 1.28
N ALA A 107 16.53 -16.61 0.15
CA ALA A 107 15.66 -17.73 -0.20
C ALA A 107 16.02 -18.99 0.56
N GLN A 108 15.00 -19.63 1.12
CA GLN A 108 15.04 -20.99 1.64
C GLN A 108 14.52 -21.95 0.57
N GLY A 109 15.08 -23.19 0.52
CA GLY A 109 14.71 -24.18 -0.50
C GLY A 109 15.43 -23.97 -1.85
N GLU A 110 15.14 -24.86 -2.82
CA GLU A 110 16.01 -25.01 -3.99
C GLU A 110 15.57 -24.26 -5.25
N ALA A 111 14.34 -24.30 -5.67
CA ALA A 111 13.91 -23.75 -6.97
C ALA A 111 12.74 -22.75 -6.85
N PRO A 112 12.59 -21.80 -7.78
CA PRO A 112 11.38 -21.01 -7.90
C PRO A 112 10.18 -21.89 -8.24
N LEU A 113 9.02 -21.62 -7.63
CA LEU A 113 7.79 -22.38 -7.82
C LEU A 113 6.85 -21.79 -8.90
N GLY A 114 7.21 -20.66 -9.48
CA GLY A 114 6.35 -20.01 -10.46
C GLY A 114 7.06 -18.87 -11.22
N PRO A 115 6.35 -18.26 -12.17
CA PRO A 115 6.89 -17.16 -12.96
C PRO A 115 7.15 -15.93 -12.10
N VAL A 116 8.18 -15.17 -12.45
CA VAL A 116 8.47 -13.87 -11.84
C VAL A 116 7.41 -12.86 -12.25
N ALA A 117 6.92 -12.06 -11.31
CA ALA A 117 5.95 -11.01 -11.60
C ALA A 117 6.57 -9.93 -12.51
N GLY A 118 5.84 -9.58 -13.57
CA GLY A 118 6.15 -8.41 -14.40
C GLY A 118 5.90 -7.11 -13.65
N ASP A 119 6.48 -6.03 -14.14
CA ASP A 119 6.17 -4.67 -13.66
C ASP A 119 4.92 -4.15 -14.39
N CYS A 120 3.91 -3.75 -13.63
CA CYS A 120 2.70 -3.14 -14.15
C CYS A 120 2.34 -1.94 -13.26
N PRO A 121 2.75 -0.73 -13.62
CA PRO A 121 2.41 0.45 -12.84
C PRO A 121 0.88 0.65 -12.79
N PRO A 122 0.34 1.28 -11.73
CA PRO A 122 -1.08 1.60 -11.67
C PRO A 122 -1.46 2.59 -12.77
N ALA A 123 -2.69 2.50 -13.27
CA ALA A 123 -3.22 3.48 -14.19
C ALA A 123 -3.29 4.88 -13.54
N ALA A 124 -3.30 5.93 -14.35
CA ALA A 124 -3.41 7.29 -13.84
C ALA A 124 -4.67 7.45 -12.97
N GLY A 125 -4.51 8.07 -11.79
CA GLY A 125 -5.59 8.26 -10.81
C GLY A 125 -6.03 7.00 -10.06
N GLN A 126 -5.40 5.85 -10.31
CA GLN A 126 -5.66 4.62 -9.59
C GLN A 126 -4.73 4.50 -8.37
N VAL A 127 -5.31 4.22 -7.21
CA VAL A 127 -4.57 3.78 -6.03
C VAL A 127 -4.42 2.27 -6.08
N ARG A 128 -3.21 1.77 -5.89
CA ARG A 128 -2.91 0.35 -5.79
C ARG A 128 -2.11 0.09 -4.52
N VAL A 129 -2.62 -0.76 -3.67
CA VAL A 129 -1.99 -1.17 -2.41
C VAL A 129 -1.84 -2.68 -2.37
N ALA A 130 -0.83 -3.16 -1.68
CA ALA A 130 -0.66 -4.58 -1.40
C ALA A 130 -0.72 -4.82 0.11
N GLU A 131 -1.22 -6.00 0.49
CA GLU A 131 -1.22 -6.49 1.86
C GLU A 131 -0.76 -7.94 1.89
N LEU A 132 -0.01 -8.31 2.91
CA LEU A 132 0.33 -9.70 3.19
C LEU A 132 -0.71 -10.26 4.16
N VAL A 133 -1.34 -11.36 3.79
CA VAL A 133 -2.32 -12.02 4.65
C VAL A 133 -1.62 -12.76 5.78
N LEU A 134 -1.74 -12.23 7.00
CA LEU A 134 -1.19 -12.84 8.21
C LEU A 134 -2.25 -13.73 8.90
N PRO A 135 -1.82 -14.72 9.71
CA PRO A 135 -2.75 -15.64 10.39
C PRO A 135 -3.81 -14.93 11.24
N GLY A 136 -3.48 -13.82 11.91
CA GLY A 136 -4.43 -13.04 12.72
C GLY A 136 -5.55 -12.36 11.93
N GLN A 137 -5.47 -12.35 10.59
CA GLN A 137 -6.46 -11.78 9.68
C GLN A 137 -7.33 -12.85 9.03
N THR A 138 -7.17 -14.11 9.45
CA THR A 138 -7.85 -15.25 8.87
C THR A 138 -8.72 -15.99 9.90
N ASN A 139 -9.72 -16.70 9.39
CA ASN A 139 -10.51 -17.62 10.19
C ASN A 139 -9.73 -18.95 10.43
N HIS A 140 -10.36 -19.90 11.15
CA HIS A 140 -9.78 -21.22 11.46
C HIS A 140 -9.45 -22.07 10.22
N ARG A 141 -9.92 -21.69 9.02
CA ARG A 141 -9.58 -22.33 7.75
C ARG A 141 -8.43 -21.64 7.00
N GLY A 142 -7.80 -20.64 7.62
CA GLY A 142 -6.75 -19.84 6.99
C GLY A 142 -7.25 -18.93 5.87
N ILE A 143 -8.56 -18.58 5.87
CA ILE A 143 -9.18 -17.71 4.87
C ILE A 143 -9.41 -16.33 5.52
N VAL A 144 -9.08 -15.26 4.79
CA VAL A 144 -9.26 -13.88 5.25
C VAL A 144 -10.69 -13.63 5.73
N HIS A 145 -10.82 -13.01 6.90
CA HIS A 145 -12.11 -12.56 7.40
C HIS A 145 -12.71 -11.47 6.51
N GLY A 146 -14.01 -11.50 6.32
CA GLY A 146 -14.72 -10.43 5.62
C GLY A 146 -14.46 -9.04 6.19
N ALA A 147 -14.33 -8.92 7.52
CA ALA A 147 -14.01 -7.67 8.19
C ALA A 147 -12.61 -7.13 7.82
N ALA A 148 -11.59 -7.99 7.72
CA ALA A 148 -10.26 -7.58 7.31
C ALA A 148 -10.25 -7.12 5.84
N ALA A 149 -10.89 -7.87 4.96
CA ALA A 149 -11.03 -7.50 3.55
C ALA A 149 -11.76 -6.16 3.39
N LEU A 150 -12.87 -5.96 4.11
CA LEU A 150 -13.63 -4.71 4.10
C LEU A 150 -12.79 -3.53 4.59
N ALA A 151 -12.00 -3.71 5.66
CA ALA A 151 -11.10 -2.69 6.18
C ALA A 151 -10.03 -2.29 5.15
N TRP A 152 -9.43 -3.24 4.45
CA TRP A 152 -8.44 -2.95 3.41
C TRP A 152 -9.05 -2.24 2.20
N LEU A 153 -10.21 -2.71 1.71
CA LEU A 153 -10.93 -2.11 0.59
C LEU A 153 -11.35 -0.68 0.91
N SER A 154 -11.95 -0.45 2.09
CA SER A 154 -12.40 0.88 2.51
C SER A 154 -11.25 1.85 2.73
N LYS A 155 -10.11 1.37 3.25
CA LYS A 155 -8.87 2.17 3.39
C LYS A 155 -8.34 2.61 2.02
N ALA A 156 -8.20 1.69 1.07
CA ALA A 156 -7.75 2.02 -0.29
C ALA A 156 -8.71 3.00 -0.98
N ALA A 157 -10.03 2.82 -0.78
CA ALA A 157 -11.04 3.72 -1.31
C ALA A 157 -10.96 5.12 -0.69
N LEU A 158 -10.74 5.21 0.63
CA LEU A 158 -10.55 6.50 1.32
C LEU A 158 -9.32 7.24 0.80
N VAL A 159 -8.19 6.53 0.61
CA VAL A 159 -6.98 7.12 0.03
C VAL A 159 -7.24 7.68 -1.37
N ALA A 160 -7.91 6.91 -2.24
CA ALA A 160 -8.26 7.36 -3.58
C ALA A 160 -9.17 8.61 -3.54
N ALA A 161 -10.20 8.59 -2.69
CA ALA A 161 -11.13 9.69 -2.52
C ALA A 161 -10.43 10.96 -1.95
N SER A 162 -9.57 10.79 -0.94
CA SER A 162 -8.85 11.91 -0.31
C SER A 162 -7.86 12.56 -1.26
N ARG A 163 -7.11 11.76 -2.03
CA ARG A 163 -6.19 12.25 -3.06
C ARG A 163 -6.92 13.03 -4.17
N ASP A 164 -8.11 12.56 -4.54
CA ASP A 164 -8.92 13.18 -5.58
C ASP A 164 -9.57 14.49 -5.09
N THR A 165 -10.02 14.56 -3.84
CA THR A 165 -10.82 15.68 -3.33
C THR A 165 -10.06 16.66 -2.46
N ARG A 166 -8.99 16.24 -1.81
CA ARG A 166 -8.24 17.00 -0.77
C ARG A 166 -9.17 17.58 0.30
N ARG A 167 -10.15 16.78 0.74
CA ARG A 167 -11.13 17.14 1.75
C ARG A 167 -11.16 16.11 2.87
N THR A 168 -11.64 16.52 4.04
CA THR A 168 -12.02 15.60 5.11
C THR A 168 -13.24 14.82 4.66
N LEU A 169 -13.16 13.50 4.67
CA LEU A 169 -14.18 12.62 4.14
C LEU A 169 -14.66 11.62 5.20
N VAL A 170 -15.96 11.33 5.16
CA VAL A 170 -16.55 10.22 5.91
C VAL A 170 -17.21 9.24 4.94
N MET A 171 -17.13 7.95 5.25
CA MET A 171 -17.81 6.93 4.47
C MET A 171 -19.31 7.00 4.78
N ALA A 172 -20.10 7.24 3.74
CA ALA A 172 -21.56 7.34 3.85
C ALA A 172 -22.26 6.03 3.53
N SER A 173 -21.74 5.26 2.60
CA SER A 173 -22.28 3.95 2.23
C SER A 173 -21.25 3.08 1.53
N SER A 174 -21.52 1.77 1.53
CA SER A 174 -20.85 0.78 0.68
C SER A 174 -21.88 -0.05 -0.07
N ASP A 175 -21.48 -0.56 -1.23
CA ASP A 175 -22.27 -1.55 -1.94
C ASP A 175 -22.22 -2.92 -1.21
N ARG A 176 -23.06 -3.84 -1.66
CA ARG A 176 -22.93 -5.24 -1.30
C ARG A 176 -21.59 -5.78 -1.74
N LEU A 177 -20.92 -6.54 -0.87
CA LEU A 177 -19.70 -7.27 -1.17
C LEU A 177 -20.03 -8.75 -1.37
N ASP A 178 -19.60 -9.26 -2.52
CA ASP A 178 -19.69 -10.70 -2.83
C ASP A 178 -18.27 -11.24 -3.01
N PHE A 179 -17.89 -12.17 -2.14
CA PHE A 179 -16.60 -12.85 -2.24
C PHE A 179 -16.71 -14.02 -3.22
N VAL A 180 -16.00 -13.92 -4.35
CA VAL A 180 -16.03 -14.93 -5.42
C VAL A 180 -14.89 -15.94 -5.31
N ALA A 181 -13.81 -15.58 -4.61
CA ALA A 181 -12.70 -16.48 -4.30
C ALA A 181 -12.05 -16.12 -2.96
N PRO A 182 -11.49 -17.09 -2.22
CA PRO A 182 -10.83 -16.83 -0.95
C PRO A 182 -9.43 -16.26 -1.15
N ALA A 183 -9.03 -15.32 -0.28
CA ALA A 183 -7.65 -15.02 0.00
C ALA A 183 -7.20 -15.81 1.22
N ARG A 184 -6.02 -16.43 1.17
CA ARG A 184 -5.52 -17.36 2.18
C ARG A 184 -4.34 -16.77 2.94
N SER A 185 -4.08 -17.29 4.14
CA SER A 185 -2.87 -16.97 4.88
C SER A 185 -1.63 -17.20 4.02
N GLY A 186 -0.73 -16.21 4.01
CA GLY A 186 0.48 -16.22 3.18
C GLY A 186 0.28 -15.65 1.76
N ASP A 187 -0.95 -15.43 1.30
CA ASP A 187 -1.18 -14.72 0.03
C ASP A 187 -0.80 -13.24 0.13
N ILE A 188 -0.43 -12.67 -1.00
CA ILE A 188 -0.35 -11.23 -1.19
C ILE A 188 -1.69 -10.78 -1.78
N VAL A 189 -2.38 -9.91 -1.07
CA VAL A 189 -3.61 -9.28 -1.57
C VAL A 189 -3.25 -7.96 -2.22
N GLU A 190 -3.70 -7.76 -3.44
CA GLU A 190 -3.58 -6.48 -4.14
C GLU A 190 -4.97 -5.85 -4.27
N ILE A 191 -5.06 -4.61 -3.82
CA ILE A 191 -6.29 -3.82 -3.88
C ILE A 191 -6.05 -2.65 -4.83
N THR A 192 -6.96 -2.46 -5.77
CA THR A 192 -7.02 -1.27 -6.62
C THR A 192 -8.24 -0.46 -6.25
N ALA A 193 -8.10 0.86 -6.22
CA ALA A 193 -9.18 1.79 -5.94
C ALA A 193 -9.13 2.96 -6.92
N GLN A 194 -10.28 3.33 -7.47
CA GLN A 194 -10.39 4.42 -8.44
C GLN A 194 -11.69 5.19 -8.21
N VAL A 195 -11.58 6.53 -8.24
CA VAL A 195 -12.75 7.40 -8.27
C VAL A 195 -13.44 7.25 -9.63
N VAL A 196 -14.72 6.84 -9.59
CA VAL A 196 -15.53 6.63 -10.82
C VAL A 196 -16.62 7.69 -10.99
N ARG A 197 -16.97 8.41 -9.94
CA ARG A 197 -17.97 9.48 -10.01
C ARG A 197 -17.74 10.52 -8.93
N ARG A 198 -17.83 11.80 -9.32
CA ARG A 198 -17.90 12.94 -8.41
C ARG A 198 -19.30 13.55 -8.45
N GLY A 199 -19.90 13.74 -7.28
CA GLY A 199 -21.12 14.51 -7.09
C GLY A 199 -20.79 15.88 -6.49
N ARG A 200 -21.81 16.64 -6.11
CA ARG A 200 -21.64 17.98 -5.51
C ARG A 200 -20.92 17.92 -4.14
N ARG A 201 -21.24 16.91 -3.32
CA ARG A 201 -20.74 16.73 -1.94
C ARG A 201 -20.16 15.34 -1.68
N SER A 202 -20.19 14.46 -2.68
CA SER A 202 -19.81 13.06 -2.52
C SER A 202 -18.94 12.57 -3.67
N VAL A 203 -18.17 11.56 -3.38
CA VAL A 203 -17.34 10.86 -4.36
C VAL A 203 -17.60 9.36 -4.25
N ARG A 204 -17.74 8.69 -5.40
CA ARG A 204 -17.87 7.23 -5.49
C ARG A 204 -16.55 6.63 -5.94
N VAL A 205 -16.10 5.64 -5.22
CA VAL A 205 -14.88 4.89 -5.49
C VAL A 205 -15.22 3.43 -5.71
N GLU A 206 -14.72 2.85 -6.77
CA GLU A 206 -14.74 1.40 -7.00
C GLU A 206 -13.41 0.78 -6.61
N THR A 207 -13.52 -0.39 -5.97
CA THR A 207 -12.37 -1.17 -5.52
C THR A 207 -12.44 -2.59 -6.03
N THR A 208 -11.26 -3.16 -6.25
CA THR A 208 -11.10 -4.57 -6.62
C THR A 208 -10.01 -5.18 -5.74
N MET A 209 -10.27 -6.36 -5.21
CA MET A 209 -9.29 -7.14 -4.43
C MET A 209 -8.96 -8.43 -5.15
N ALA A 210 -7.70 -8.65 -5.43
CA ALA A 210 -7.17 -9.90 -5.98
C ALA A 210 -6.12 -10.49 -5.03
N ALA A 211 -6.12 -11.81 -4.88
CA ALA A 211 -5.09 -12.52 -4.13
C ALA A 211 -4.08 -13.15 -5.11
N GLU A 212 -2.82 -13.14 -4.71
CA GLU A 212 -1.70 -13.74 -5.43
C GLU A 212 -0.95 -14.68 -4.50
N SER A 213 -0.75 -15.93 -4.93
CA SER A 213 0.18 -16.84 -4.25
C SER A 213 1.61 -16.35 -4.46
N PRO A 214 2.39 -16.05 -3.39
CA PRO A 214 3.77 -15.58 -3.55
C PRO A 214 4.70 -16.65 -4.12
N LEU A 215 4.34 -17.92 -4.00
CA LEU A 215 5.14 -19.04 -4.48
C LEU A 215 4.86 -19.36 -5.96
N SER A 216 3.59 -19.57 -6.33
CA SER A 216 3.22 -19.96 -7.69
C SER A 216 3.00 -18.77 -8.63
N GLY A 217 2.69 -17.59 -8.09
CA GLY A 217 2.29 -16.41 -8.87
C GLY A 217 0.84 -16.47 -9.36
N GLU A 218 0.09 -17.52 -9.00
CA GLU A 218 -1.34 -17.62 -9.33
C GLU A 218 -2.11 -16.45 -8.75
N ARG A 219 -2.87 -15.78 -9.60
CA ARG A 219 -3.72 -14.64 -9.22
C ARG A 219 -5.18 -14.99 -9.38
N ARG A 220 -6.00 -14.57 -8.41
CA ARG A 220 -7.45 -14.76 -8.43
C ARG A 220 -8.17 -13.52 -7.91
N LEU A 221 -9.23 -13.13 -8.59
CA LEU A 221 -10.13 -12.09 -8.12
C LEU A 221 -10.88 -12.60 -6.89
N CYS A 222 -10.85 -11.84 -5.80
CA CYS A 222 -11.54 -12.20 -4.56
C CYS A 222 -12.86 -11.47 -4.38
N THR A 223 -12.88 -10.15 -4.65
CA THR A 223 -14.11 -9.34 -4.51
C THR A 223 -13.99 -8.01 -5.23
N ARG A 224 -15.14 -7.35 -5.41
CA ARG A 224 -15.27 -5.95 -5.82
C ARG A 224 -16.24 -5.25 -4.90
N ALA A 225 -16.03 -3.95 -4.66
CA ALA A 225 -16.91 -3.14 -3.84
C ALA A 225 -16.91 -1.68 -4.31
N GLY A 226 -18.05 -1.02 -4.16
CA GLY A 226 -18.17 0.42 -4.31
C GLY A 226 -18.37 1.09 -2.95
N PHE A 227 -17.74 2.24 -2.76
CA PHE A 227 -17.85 3.06 -1.57
C PHE A 227 -18.24 4.49 -1.94
N VAL A 228 -19.07 5.11 -1.12
CA VAL A 228 -19.44 6.51 -1.26
C VAL A 228 -18.92 7.28 -0.05
N PHE A 229 -18.15 8.32 -0.32
CA PHE A 229 -17.64 9.23 0.70
C PHE A 229 -18.29 10.61 0.53
N VAL A 230 -18.50 11.29 1.65
CA VAL A 230 -19.07 12.64 1.71
C VAL A 230 -18.06 13.56 2.37
N ALA A 231 -17.85 14.73 1.78
CA ALA A 231 -17.00 15.76 2.36
C ALA A 231 -17.71 16.45 3.52
N ILE A 232 -17.00 16.64 4.63
CA ILE A 232 -17.50 17.31 5.83
C ILE A 232 -16.56 18.45 6.26
N ASP A 233 -17.16 19.43 6.96
CA ASP A 233 -16.43 20.49 7.69
C ASP A 233 -16.00 20.05 9.10
N ALA A 234 -15.42 20.98 9.85
CA ALA A 234 -14.99 20.74 11.23
C ALA A 234 -16.14 20.39 12.19
N ASP A 235 -17.38 20.82 11.86
CA ASP A 235 -18.60 20.51 12.63
C ASP A 235 -19.28 19.21 12.18
N GLY A 236 -18.68 18.47 11.22
CA GLY A 236 -19.23 17.23 10.67
C GLY A 236 -20.37 17.43 9.67
N ARG A 237 -20.61 18.66 9.17
CA ARG A 237 -21.68 18.96 8.21
C ARG A 237 -21.21 18.72 6.78
N PRO A 238 -22.06 18.15 5.88
CA PRO A 238 -21.71 17.95 4.50
C PRO A 238 -21.43 19.27 3.74
N VAL A 239 -20.24 19.36 3.13
CA VAL A 239 -19.80 20.51 2.34
C VAL A 239 -19.57 20.15 0.87
N PRO A 240 -19.64 21.11 -0.07
CA PRO A 240 -19.30 20.89 -1.46
C PRO A 240 -17.83 20.47 -1.63
N LEU A 241 -17.58 19.59 -2.59
CA LEU A 241 -16.22 19.16 -2.95
C LEU A 241 -15.37 20.29 -3.56
N GLY A 242 -16.02 21.29 -4.16
CA GLY A 242 -15.35 22.35 -4.93
C GLY A 242 -14.83 21.86 -6.29
N ASP A 243 -14.34 22.80 -7.10
CA ASP A 243 -13.66 22.46 -8.35
C ASP A 243 -12.25 21.94 -8.02
N CYS A 244 -11.89 20.79 -8.59
CA CYS A 244 -10.57 20.21 -8.40
C CYS A 244 -9.53 21.02 -9.18
N GLN A 245 -8.73 21.81 -8.50
CA GLN A 245 -7.39 22.10 -9.03
C GLN A 245 -6.52 20.87 -8.74
N ALA A 246 -6.39 20.00 -9.73
CA ALA A 246 -5.39 18.95 -9.69
C ALA A 246 -4.04 19.62 -9.54
N ALA A 247 -3.47 19.58 -8.33
CA ALA A 247 -2.07 19.93 -8.17
C ALA A 247 -1.26 18.96 -9.07
N PRO A 248 -0.37 19.48 -9.93
CA PRO A 248 0.47 18.61 -10.74
C PRO A 248 1.28 17.72 -9.78
N ILE A 249 1.24 16.42 -10.04
CA ILE A 249 2.10 15.46 -9.34
C ILE A 249 3.54 15.93 -9.61
N PRO A 250 4.31 16.29 -8.57
CA PRO A 250 5.70 16.65 -8.80
C PRO A 250 6.41 15.47 -9.46
N HIS A 251 6.97 15.70 -10.64
CA HIS A 251 7.85 14.75 -11.30
C HIS A 251 8.97 14.41 -10.32
N MET A 252 9.08 13.14 -9.96
CA MET A 252 10.26 12.67 -9.25
C MET A 252 11.47 12.91 -10.16
N PRO A 253 12.55 13.50 -9.66
CA PRO A 253 13.76 13.64 -10.45
C PRO A 253 14.26 12.25 -10.85
N GLU A 254 14.56 12.08 -12.13
CA GLU A 254 15.27 10.88 -12.62
C GLU A 254 16.57 10.70 -11.84
N PRO A 255 16.92 9.47 -11.47
CA PRO A 255 18.21 9.21 -10.85
C PRO A 255 19.32 9.70 -11.79
N PRO A 256 20.39 10.30 -11.25
CA PRO A 256 21.48 10.80 -12.07
C PRO A 256 22.04 9.66 -12.92
N ALA A 257 22.13 9.91 -14.23
CA ALA A 257 22.78 9.00 -15.17
C ALA A 257 24.18 8.69 -14.67
N GLY A 258 24.48 7.40 -14.55
CA GLY A 258 25.75 6.91 -14.05
C GLY A 258 26.92 7.54 -14.81
N GLY A 259 27.71 8.36 -14.11
CA GLY A 259 28.96 8.87 -14.61
C GLY A 259 29.91 7.70 -14.82
N SER A 260 30.30 7.49 -16.08
CA SER A 260 31.41 6.67 -16.45
C SER A 260 32.69 7.34 -15.90
N HIS A 261 33.33 6.69 -14.96
CA HIS A 261 34.71 7.02 -14.61
C HIS A 261 35.70 6.26 -15.49
N PRO A 262 36.77 6.92 -15.95
CA PRO A 262 37.79 6.33 -16.79
C PRO A 262 38.66 5.29 -16.07
#